data_60c63bd2a0f4081ddd2ec745ebe2f78e
#
_entry.id   60c63bd2a0f4081ddd2ec745ebe2f78e
#
_cell.length_a   1.000
_cell.length_b   1.000
_cell.length_c   1.000
_cell.angle_alpha   90.00
_cell.angle_beta   90.00
_cell.angle_gamma   90.00
#
_symmetry.space_group_name_H-M   'P 1'
#
loop_
_entity.id
_entity.type
_entity.pdbx_description
1 polymer ?
#
loop_
_entity_poly.entity_id
_entity_poly.type
_entity_poly.pdbx_seq_one_letter_code
_entity_poly.pdbx_strand_id
1 'polypeptide(L)'
;GVKINDKHFEVVVRQMMRKVQINDAGDTRFLEGNLVHKNDFVEENDWIFGKMYVLDPGDSENFKAGQIVPLRKLRDENSVLKRKDLKPVEAREAVPATSTSVLQGITRASLQTKSFLSAASFQETTKVLNEAAVNGKVDTLDGLKENVIVGHKIPAGTGLKKYGKMVVGNKFQLESMLNTPNPPVQDEALIVEE
;
A
#
# COMPACT_ATOMS: atom_id res chain seq x y z
N GLY A 1 21.02 37.47 3.52
CA GLY A 1 22.33 37.15 4.07
C GLY A 1 22.42 35.88 4.90
N VAL A 2 21.28 35.13 5.05
CA VAL A 2 21.25 33.85 5.77
C VAL A 2 21.71 32.74 4.84
N LYS A 3 22.70 31.93 5.28
CA LYS A 3 23.12 30.75 4.55
C LYS A 3 22.12 29.61 4.84
N ILE A 4 21.45 29.13 3.80
CA ILE A 4 20.57 27.97 3.86
C ILE A 4 21.35 26.75 3.40
N ASN A 5 21.29 25.65 4.15
CA ASN A 5 21.97 24.42 3.78
C ASN A 5 21.26 23.75 2.59
N ASP A 6 22.02 23.20 1.66
CA ASP A 6 21.52 22.53 0.46
C ASP A 6 20.61 21.33 0.76
N LYS A 7 20.76 20.70 1.94
CA LYS A 7 19.89 19.60 2.40
C LYS A 7 18.41 19.94 2.40
N HIS A 8 18.03 21.19 2.65
CA HIS A 8 16.62 21.62 2.62
C HIS A 8 16.09 21.57 1.19
N PHE A 9 16.88 21.97 0.20
CA PHE A 9 16.51 21.88 -1.21
C PHE A 9 16.47 20.43 -1.68
N GLU A 10 17.41 19.61 -1.29
CA GLU A 10 17.47 18.19 -1.61
C GLU A 10 16.20 17.45 -1.14
N VAL A 11 15.74 17.71 0.07
CA VAL A 11 14.50 17.12 0.61
C VAL A 11 13.29 17.54 -0.22
N VAL A 12 13.19 18.82 -0.58
CA VAL A 12 12.08 19.34 -1.40
C VAL A 12 12.09 18.71 -2.80
N VAL A 13 13.26 18.69 -3.47
CA VAL A 13 13.41 18.10 -4.80
C VAL A 13 13.08 16.60 -4.79
N ARG A 14 13.54 15.88 -3.76
CA ARG A 14 13.18 14.45 -3.59
C ARG A 14 11.68 14.24 -3.52
N GLN A 15 10.93 15.10 -2.82
CA GLN A 15 9.47 15.01 -2.76
C GLN A 15 8.81 15.35 -4.11
N MET A 16 9.38 16.29 -4.88
CA MET A 16 8.91 16.63 -6.22
C MET A 16 9.13 15.49 -7.24
N MET A 17 10.13 14.64 -7.02
CA MET A 17 10.49 13.49 -7.88
C MET A 17 9.97 12.15 -7.32
N ARG A 18 8.98 12.18 -6.45
CA ARG A 18 8.46 10.99 -5.79
C ARG A 18 7.63 10.08 -6.70
N LYS A 19 7.14 10.59 -7.81
CA LYS A 19 6.31 9.84 -8.76
C LYS A 19 7.06 9.50 -10.04
N VAL A 20 6.64 8.40 -10.64
CA VAL A 20 7.10 7.92 -11.94
C VAL A 20 5.89 7.77 -12.86
N GLN A 21 6.09 8.00 -14.15
CA GLN A 21 5.11 7.74 -15.18
C GLN A 21 5.39 6.37 -15.79
N ILE A 22 4.37 5.54 -15.87
CA ILE A 22 4.45 4.22 -16.49
C ILE A 22 4.50 4.39 -18.01
N ASN A 23 5.54 3.85 -18.65
CA ASN A 23 5.68 3.84 -20.10
C ASN A 23 5.05 2.57 -20.68
N ASP A 24 5.42 1.42 -20.13
CA ASP A 24 4.90 0.12 -20.50
C ASP A 24 4.53 -0.60 -19.21
N ALA A 25 3.30 -1.09 -19.15
CA ALA A 25 2.78 -1.76 -17.97
C ALA A 25 3.29 -3.22 -17.85
N GLY A 26 3.76 -3.82 -18.95
CA GLY A 26 4.10 -5.24 -18.95
C GLY A 26 2.96 -6.11 -18.41
N ASP A 27 3.30 -7.04 -17.54
CA ASP A 27 2.30 -7.92 -16.89
C ASP A 27 1.87 -7.40 -15.48
N THR A 28 2.19 -6.14 -15.15
CA THR A 28 1.81 -5.51 -13.89
C THR A 28 0.35 -5.04 -13.92
N ARG A 29 -0.17 -4.64 -12.74
CA ARG A 29 -1.51 -4.04 -12.60
C ARG A 29 -1.59 -2.58 -13.01
N PHE A 30 -0.49 -2.00 -13.43
CA PHE A 30 -0.45 -0.60 -13.82
C PHE A 30 -1.09 -0.37 -15.19
N LEU A 31 -1.51 0.86 -15.41
CA LEU A 31 -1.96 1.33 -16.72
C LEU A 31 -0.90 2.25 -17.30
N GLU A 32 -0.69 2.16 -18.60
CA GLU A 32 0.22 3.03 -19.34
C GLU A 32 -0.16 4.50 -19.17
N GLY A 33 0.85 5.35 -19.03
CA GLY A 33 0.66 6.79 -18.83
C GLY A 33 0.29 7.21 -17.42
N ASN A 34 -0.04 6.30 -16.50
CA ASN A 34 -0.38 6.64 -15.13
C ASN A 34 0.84 7.12 -14.31
N LEU A 35 0.57 8.04 -13.39
CA LEU A 35 1.53 8.53 -12.40
C LEU A 35 1.40 7.73 -11.10
N VAL A 36 2.41 6.94 -10.80
CA VAL A 36 2.46 6.05 -9.63
C VAL A 36 3.57 6.49 -8.67
N HIS A 37 3.47 6.18 -7.39
CA HIS A 37 4.57 6.36 -6.44
C HIS A 37 5.73 5.42 -6.78
N LYS A 38 6.95 5.94 -6.69
CA LYS A 38 8.16 5.16 -6.99
C LYS A 38 8.26 3.89 -6.15
N ASN A 39 7.87 3.94 -4.88
CA ASN A 39 7.89 2.76 -4.01
C ASN A 39 6.89 1.71 -4.46
N ASP A 40 5.64 2.12 -4.77
CA ASP A 40 4.60 1.20 -5.23
C ASP A 40 5.00 0.53 -6.55
N PHE A 41 5.71 1.28 -7.43
CA PHE A 41 6.27 0.75 -8.67
C PHE A 41 7.35 -0.31 -8.42
N VAL A 42 8.27 -0.06 -7.49
CA VAL A 42 9.33 -1.01 -7.14
C VAL A 42 8.72 -2.26 -6.50
N GLU A 43 7.81 -2.10 -5.54
CA GLU A 43 7.14 -3.21 -4.86
C GLU A 43 6.39 -4.13 -5.84
N GLU A 44 5.70 -3.57 -6.84
CA GLU A 44 4.98 -4.35 -7.84
C GLU A 44 5.93 -5.09 -8.78
N ASN A 45 7.02 -4.45 -9.21
CA ASN A 45 8.04 -5.11 -10.02
C ASN A 45 8.77 -6.21 -9.25
N ASP A 46 9.08 -5.99 -7.97
CA ASP A 46 9.67 -7.01 -7.09
C ASP A 46 8.71 -8.18 -6.88
N TRP A 47 7.40 -7.88 -6.77
CA TRP A 47 6.38 -8.92 -6.65
C TRP A 47 6.30 -9.80 -7.90
N ILE A 48 6.47 -9.22 -9.09
CA ILE A 48 6.44 -9.96 -10.37
C ILE A 48 7.74 -10.71 -10.62
N PHE A 49 8.85 -10.20 -10.13
CA PHE A 49 10.18 -10.74 -10.40
C PHE A 49 10.26 -12.25 -10.11
N GLY A 50 10.75 -13.02 -11.09
CA GLY A 50 10.90 -14.47 -10.98
C GLY A 50 9.59 -15.27 -11.02
N LYS A 51 8.47 -14.64 -11.37
CA LYS A 51 7.19 -15.32 -11.61
C LYS A 51 6.94 -15.56 -13.08
N MET A 52 6.00 -16.44 -13.34
CA MET A 52 5.62 -16.86 -14.68
C MET A 52 4.21 -16.39 -15.00
N TYR A 53 4.02 -15.90 -16.20
CA TYR A 53 2.71 -15.53 -16.75
C TYR A 53 2.16 -16.71 -17.56
N VAL A 54 0.97 -17.19 -17.21
CA VAL A 54 0.32 -18.33 -17.86
C VAL A 54 -0.28 -17.90 -19.20
N LEU A 55 0.21 -18.46 -20.29
CA LEU A 55 -0.33 -18.23 -21.64
C LEU A 55 -1.51 -19.17 -21.91
N ASP A 56 -1.28 -20.47 -21.77
CA ASP A 56 -2.30 -21.52 -21.95
C ASP A 56 -2.33 -22.40 -20.69
N PRO A 57 -3.46 -22.48 -19.98
CA PRO A 57 -3.58 -23.32 -18.79
C PRO A 57 -3.57 -24.83 -19.14
N GLY A 58 -3.69 -25.23 -20.43
CA GLY A 58 -3.81 -26.63 -20.82
C GLY A 58 -4.98 -27.33 -20.11
N ASP A 59 -4.74 -28.49 -19.56
CA ASP A 59 -5.75 -29.28 -18.81
C ASP A 59 -5.70 -29.05 -17.29
N SER A 60 -5.07 -27.95 -16.84
CA SER A 60 -5.00 -27.61 -15.42
C SER A 60 -6.30 -26.97 -14.93
N GLU A 61 -6.86 -27.50 -13.84
CA GLU A 61 -8.00 -26.90 -13.13
C GLU A 61 -7.61 -25.75 -12.20
N ASN A 62 -6.31 -25.69 -11.83
CA ASN A 62 -5.81 -24.76 -10.81
C ASN A 62 -5.36 -23.40 -11.39
N PHE A 63 -5.04 -23.35 -12.68
CA PHE A 63 -4.52 -22.13 -13.32
C PHE A 63 -5.48 -21.63 -14.39
N LYS A 64 -5.43 -20.31 -14.58
CA LYS A 64 -6.19 -19.60 -15.63
C LYS A 64 -5.25 -18.85 -16.53
N ALA A 65 -5.62 -18.67 -17.80
CA ALA A 65 -4.88 -17.81 -18.71
C ALA A 65 -4.78 -16.38 -18.16
N GLY A 66 -3.61 -15.77 -18.29
CA GLY A 66 -3.34 -14.43 -17.77
C GLY A 66 -2.98 -14.39 -16.28
N GLN A 67 -2.86 -15.51 -15.61
CA GLN A 67 -2.51 -15.56 -14.18
C GLN A 67 -0.99 -15.52 -13.99
N ILE A 68 -0.54 -14.78 -12.97
CA ILE A 68 0.87 -14.75 -12.57
C ILE A 68 1.08 -15.74 -11.43
N VAL A 69 1.98 -16.69 -11.62
CA VAL A 69 2.24 -17.79 -10.69
C VAL A 69 3.74 -17.92 -10.39
N PRO A 70 4.13 -18.33 -9.16
CA PRO A 70 5.51 -18.66 -8.85
C PRO A 70 5.98 -19.87 -9.67
N LEU A 71 7.23 -19.81 -10.16
CA LEU A 71 7.84 -20.89 -10.95
C LEU A 71 7.73 -22.27 -10.29
N ARG A 72 7.85 -22.33 -8.94
CA ARG A 72 7.73 -23.57 -8.20
C ARG A 72 6.35 -24.21 -8.34
N LYS A 73 5.27 -23.43 -8.15
CA LYS A 73 3.91 -23.95 -8.31
C LYS A 73 3.64 -24.44 -9.72
N LEU A 74 4.16 -23.74 -10.73
CA LEU A 74 4.04 -24.15 -12.13
C LEU A 74 4.73 -25.50 -12.39
N ARG A 75 5.94 -25.69 -11.86
CA ARG A 75 6.68 -26.96 -11.99
C ARG A 75 5.98 -28.11 -11.30
N ASP A 76 5.45 -27.88 -10.11
CA ASP A 76 4.73 -28.89 -9.33
C ASP A 76 3.48 -29.34 -10.09
N GLU A 77 2.68 -28.40 -10.60
CA GLU A 77 1.47 -28.69 -11.40
C GLU A 77 1.80 -29.41 -12.71
N ASN A 78 2.79 -28.93 -13.46
CA ASN A 78 3.22 -29.60 -14.69
C ASN A 78 3.75 -31.03 -14.44
N SER A 79 4.33 -31.28 -13.26
CA SER A 79 4.75 -32.62 -12.88
C SER A 79 3.56 -33.54 -12.62
N VAL A 80 2.47 -33.03 -12.04
CA VAL A 80 1.22 -33.76 -11.81
C VAL A 80 0.52 -34.05 -13.14
N LEU A 81 0.40 -33.05 -14.01
CA LEU A 81 -0.23 -33.18 -15.34
C LEU A 81 0.51 -34.22 -16.20
N LYS A 82 1.84 -34.17 -16.22
CA LYS A 82 2.65 -35.16 -16.95
C LYS A 82 2.46 -36.59 -16.45
N ARG A 83 2.26 -36.79 -15.13
CA ARG A 83 1.99 -38.13 -14.58
C ARG A 83 0.61 -38.66 -14.97
N LYS A 84 -0.32 -37.76 -15.32
CA LYS A 84 -1.69 -38.09 -15.75
C LYS A 84 -1.82 -38.11 -17.29
N ASP A 85 -0.73 -37.95 -18.03
CA ASP A 85 -0.70 -37.83 -19.49
C ASP A 85 -1.61 -36.71 -20.03
N LEU A 86 -1.75 -35.61 -19.26
CA LEU A 86 -2.51 -34.42 -19.61
C LEU A 86 -1.61 -33.33 -20.20
N LYS A 87 -2.22 -32.37 -20.93
CA LYS A 87 -1.50 -31.24 -21.55
C LYS A 87 -0.91 -30.34 -20.46
N PRO A 88 0.42 -30.10 -20.46
CA PRO A 88 1.06 -29.21 -19.47
C PRO A 88 0.68 -27.75 -19.70
N VAL A 89 0.83 -26.95 -18.64
CA VAL A 89 0.61 -25.50 -18.68
C VAL A 89 1.77 -24.81 -19.43
N GLU A 90 1.42 -23.97 -20.40
CA GLU A 90 2.39 -23.13 -21.12
C GLU A 90 2.48 -21.76 -20.45
N ALA A 91 3.69 -21.33 -20.09
CA ALA A 91 3.92 -20.06 -19.44
C ALA A 91 5.24 -19.43 -19.91
N ARG A 92 5.28 -18.09 -19.89
CA ARG A 92 6.49 -17.29 -20.11
C ARG A 92 6.92 -16.57 -18.85
N GLU A 93 8.11 -16.04 -18.81
CA GLU A 93 8.51 -15.13 -17.73
C GLU A 93 7.64 -13.88 -17.74
N ALA A 94 7.24 -13.44 -16.54
CA ALA A 94 6.46 -12.21 -16.39
C ALA A 94 7.34 -11.00 -16.68
N VAL A 95 6.84 -10.06 -17.47
CA VAL A 95 7.55 -8.85 -17.87
C VAL A 95 7.27 -7.74 -16.88
N PRO A 96 8.29 -7.14 -16.23
CA PRO A 96 8.10 -6.01 -15.33
C PRO A 96 7.69 -4.75 -16.07
N ALA A 97 7.04 -3.81 -15.36
CA ALA A 97 6.71 -2.51 -15.92
C ALA A 97 7.97 -1.64 -16.08
N THR A 98 7.95 -0.77 -17.08
CA THR A 98 8.96 0.26 -17.30
C THR A 98 8.39 1.65 -16.98
N SER A 99 9.24 2.55 -16.50
CA SER A 99 8.81 3.89 -16.12
C SER A 99 9.87 4.96 -16.39
N THR A 100 9.42 6.20 -16.49
CA THR A 100 10.27 7.41 -16.50
C THR A 100 10.03 8.25 -15.27
N SER A 101 11.10 8.83 -14.70
CA SER A 101 10.99 9.75 -13.57
C SER A 101 10.34 11.06 -14.03
N VAL A 102 9.41 11.58 -13.22
CA VAL A 102 8.72 12.84 -13.50
C VAL A 102 9.00 13.84 -12.39
N LEU A 103 9.40 15.05 -12.79
CA LEU A 103 9.51 16.18 -11.88
C LEU A 103 8.17 16.90 -11.80
N GLN A 104 7.56 16.93 -10.62
CA GLN A 104 6.31 17.65 -10.37
C GLN A 104 6.58 19.00 -9.69
N GLY A 105 5.82 20.04 -10.05
CA GLY A 105 5.84 21.31 -9.32
C GLY A 105 5.40 21.09 -7.84
N ILE A 106 5.84 21.96 -6.94
CA ILE A 106 5.60 21.88 -5.50
C ILE A 106 4.10 21.72 -5.17
N THR A 107 3.25 22.55 -5.78
CA THR A 107 1.80 22.51 -5.56
C THR A 107 1.21 21.18 -5.97
N ARG A 108 1.54 20.69 -7.15
CA ARG A 108 1.05 19.40 -7.66
C ARG A 108 1.54 18.23 -6.81
N ALA A 109 2.79 18.25 -6.40
CA ALA A 109 3.37 17.24 -5.52
C ALA A 109 2.66 17.21 -4.15
N SER A 110 2.26 18.37 -3.63
CA SER A 110 1.53 18.49 -2.36
C SER A 110 0.08 18.03 -2.43
N LEU A 111 -0.60 18.23 -3.56
CA LEU A 111 -2.00 17.80 -3.78
C LEU A 111 -2.11 16.31 -4.13
N GLN A 112 -1.09 15.73 -4.72
CA GLN A 112 -1.09 14.31 -5.13
C GLN A 112 -0.42 13.40 -4.10
N THR A 113 -0.62 13.65 -2.82
CA THR A 113 -0.17 12.79 -1.72
C THR A 113 -1.06 11.55 -1.57
N LYS A 114 -0.58 10.50 -0.90
CA LYS A 114 -1.40 9.31 -0.59
C LYS A 114 -2.60 9.68 0.29
N SER A 115 -2.39 10.58 1.26
CA SER A 115 -3.44 11.08 2.15
C SER A 115 -4.22 12.21 1.48
N PHE A 116 -5.52 12.01 1.28
CA PHE A 116 -6.40 13.05 0.77
C PHE A 116 -6.71 14.12 1.83
N LEU A 117 -6.69 13.78 3.13
CA LEU A 117 -6.85 14.73 4.23
C LEU A 117 -5.70 15.75 4.26
N SER A 118 -4.48 15.27 4.09
CA SER A 118 -3.29 16.14 4.00
C SER A 118 -3.36 17.07 2.80
N ALA A 119 -3.79 16.56 1.64
CA ALA A 119 -3.96 17.36 0.44
C ALA A 119 -5.07 18.42 0.59
N ALA A 120 -6.24 18.02 1.13
CA ALA A 120 -7.39 18.91 1.35
C ALA A 120 -7.07 20.07 2.29
N SER A 121 -6.21 19.86 3.27
CA SER A 121 -5.79 20.91 4.21
C SER A 121 -4.79 21.92 3.63
N PHE A 122 -4.24 21.64 2.46
CA PHE A 122 -3.29 22.54 1.80
C PHE A 122 -3.99 23.53 0.86
N GLN A 123 -4.70 23.04 -0.15
CA GLN A 123 -5.43 23.84 -1.13
C GLN A 123 -6.58 23.03 -1.74
N GLU A 124 -7.53 23.72 -2.39
CA GLU A 124 -8.64 23.10 -3.12
C GLU A 124 -9.45 22.08 -2.29
N THR A 125 -9.70 22.40 -1.02
CA THR A 125 -10.33 21.50 -0.04
C THR A 125 -11.59 20.82 -0.57
N THR A 126 -12.53 21.57 -1.12
CA THR A 126 -13.81 21.06 -1.62
C THR A 126 -13.61 20.10 -2.80
N LYS A 127 -12.73 20.42 -3.73
CA LYS A 127 -12.44 19.60 -4.90
C LYS A 127 -11.79 18.29 -4.51
N VAL A 128 -10.78 18.34 -3.62
CA VAL A 128 -10.06 17.14 -3.14
C VAL A 128 -10.99 16.21 -2.37
N LEU A 129 -11.86 16.77 -1.50
CA LEU A 129 -12.82 15.96 -0.74
C LEU A 129 -13.88 15.33 -1.65
N ASN A 130 -14.41 16.09 -2.63
CA ASN A 130 -15.36 15.55 -3.60
C ASN A 130 -14.76 14.43 -4.42
N GLU A 131 -13.52 14.60 -4.92
CA GLU A 131 -12.81 13.56 -5.67
C GLU A 131 -12.55 12.32 -4.81
N ALA A 132 -12.16 12.53 -3.55
CA ALA A 132 -11.94 11.42 -2.62
C ALA A 132 -13.24 10.64 -2.33
N ALA A 133 -14.36 11.36 -2.16
CA ALA A 133 -15.67 10.76 -1.93
C ALA A 133 -16.16 9.96 -3.13
N VAL A 134 -16.08 10.51 -4.34
CA VAL A 134 -16.47 9.82 -5.59
C VAL A 134 -15.64 8.57 -5.83
N ASN A 135 -14.33 8.64 -5.57
CA ASN A 135 -13.43 7.50 -5.75
C ASN A 135 -13.42 6.52 -4.58
N GLY A 136 -14.16 6.77 -3.50
CA GLY A 136 -14.16 5.93 -2.30
C GLY A 136 -12.78 5.79 -1.65
N LYS A 137 -11.96 6.85 -1.67
CA LYS A 137 -10.59 6.80 -1.11
C LYS A 137 -10.63 6.63 0.40
N VAL A 138 -9.76 5.77 0.92
CA VAL A 138 -9.55 5.55 2.36
C VAL A 138 -8.19 6.12 2.75
N ASP A 139 -8.15 6.92 3.82
CA ASP A 139 -6.91 7.46 4.38
C ASP A 139 -6.41 6.55 5.51
N THR A 140 -5.17 6.12 5.43
CA THR A 140 -4.56 5.21 6.42
C THR A 140 -4.09 5.90 7.70
N LEU A 141 -4.14 7.25 7.73
CA LEU A 141 -3.71 8.07 8.85
C LEU A 141 -2.26 7.79 9.31
N ASP A 142 -1.37 7.60 8.35
CA ASP A 142 0.04 7.27 8.63
C ASP A 142 0.89 8.53 8.89
N GLY A 143 0.46 9.69 8.42
CA GLY A 143 1.16 10.97 8.58
C GLY A 143 0.81 11.71 9.87
N LEU A 144 1.55 12.79 10.13
CA LEU A 144 1.30 13.64 11.31
C LEU A 144 0.05 14.51 11.11
N LYS A 145 -0.06 15.12 9.92
CA LYS A 145 -1.07 16.11 9.59
C LYS A 145 -2.48 15.55 9.62
N GLU A 146 -2.68 14.37 9.07
CA GLU A 146 -3.94 13.65 9.03
C GLU A 146 -4.46 13.35 10.45
N ASN A 147 -3.58 12.84 11.31
CA ASN A 147 -3.93 12.53 12.69
C ASN A 147 -4.29 13.77 13.50
N VAL A 148 -3.56 14.88 13.28
CA VAL A 148 -3.87 16.16 13.95
C VAL A 148 -5.24 16.69 13.50
N ILE A 149 -5.57 16.60 12.21
CA ILE A 149 -6.87 17.07 11.67
C ILE A 149 -8.04 16.28 12.27
N VAL A 150 -7.89 14.96 12.38
CA VAL A 150 -8.93 14.07 12.94
C VAL A 150 -8.97 14.10 14.46
N GLY A 151 -7.95 14.66 15.14
CA GLY A 151 -7.87 14.72 16.60
C GLY A 151 -7.26 13.46 17.24
N HIS A 152 -6.63 12.61 16.44
CA HIS A 152 -5.90 11.44 16.94
C HIS A 152 -4.49 11.81 17.43
N LYS A 153 -3.91 10.94 18.26
CA LYS A 153 -2.50 11.07 18.64
C LYS A 153 -1.63 10.89 17.40
N ILE A 154 -0.60 11.72 17.27
CA ILE A 154 0.37 11.58 16.18
C ILE A 154 1.08 10.21 16.24
N PRO A 155 1.41 9.57 15.11
CA PRO A 155 2.07 8.27 15.08
C PRO A 155 3.57 8.36 15.40
N ALA A 156 3.90 9.00 16.53
CA ALA A 156 5.25 9.19 17.02
C ALA A 156 5.27 9.09 18.55
N GLY A 157 6.38 8.64 19.13
CA GLY A 157 6.53 8.48 20.57
C GLY A 157 5.43 7.56 21.17
N THR A 158 4.71 8.04 22.17
CA THR A 158 3.63 7.30 22.85
C THR A 158 2.39 7.09 21.99
N GLY A 159 2.24 7.80 20.86
CA GLY A 159 1.14 7.63 19.90
C GLY A 159 1.34 6.48 18.91
N LEU A 160 2.48 5.81 18.92
CA LEU A 160 2.69 4.63 18.07
C LEU A 160 1.73 3.49 18.45
N LYS A 161 1.13 2.85 17.48
CA LYS A 161 0.16 1.72 17.65
C LYS A 161 0.69 0.62 18.57
N LYS A 162 2.01 0.37 18.57
CA LYS A 162 2.65 -0.63 19.46
C LYS A 162 2.53 -0.30 20.93
N TYR A 163 2.46 0.98 21.31
CA TYR A 163 2.32 1.41 22.70
C TYR A 163 0.85 1.49 23.16
N GLY A 164 -0.10 1.55 22.23
CA GLY A 164 -1.53 1.61 22.55
C GLY A 164 -2.06 0.37 23.29
N LYS A 165 -1.38 -0.77 23.10
CA LYS A 165 -1.70 -2.04 23.77
C LYS A 165 -0.78 -2.37 24.96
N MET A 166 0.14 -1.45 25.30
CA MET A 166 1.08 -1.66 26.39
C MET A 166 0.42 -1.33 27.72
N VAL A 167 0.31 -2.31 28.58
CA VAL A 167 -0.13 -2.14 29.98
C VAL A 167 1.12 -2.05 30.85
N VAL A 168 1.27 -0.93 31.55
CA VAL A 168 2.36 -0.74 32.51
C VAL A 168 1.80 -1.00 33.90
N GLY A 169 2.33 -1.98 34.61
CA GLY A 169 1.89 -2.34 35.92
C GLY A 169 2.98 -3.07 36.74
N ASN A 170 2.80 -3.16 38.04
CA ASN A 170 3.62 -3.98 38.92
C ASN A 170 3.34 -5.47 38.63
N LYS A 171 4.35 -6.35 38.90
CA LYS A 171 4.25 -7.79 38.71
C LYS A 171 2.98 -8.37 39.40
N PHE A 172 2.63 -7.91 40.60
CA PHE A 172 1.41 -8.29 41.31
C PHE A 172 0.11 -7.86 40.60
N GLN A 173 0.10 -6.69 39.93
CA GLN A 173 -1.05 -6.23 39.15
C GLN A 173 -1.22 -7.04 37.89
N LEU A 174 -0.11 -7.44 37.25
CA LEU A 174 -0.14 -8.29 36.07
C LEU A 174 -0.70 -9.68 36.41
N GLU A 175 -0.23 -10.29 37.49
CA GLU A 175 -0.72 -11.60 37.96
C GLU A 175 -2.21 -11.53 38.34
N SER A 176 -2.68 -10.45 38.94
CA SER A 176 -4.10 -10.27 39.24
C SER A 176 -4.97 -10.12 38.00
N MET A 177 -4.47 -9.44 36.94
CA MET A 177 -5.15 -9.31 35.66
C MET A 177 -5.20 -10.62 34.87
N LEU A 178 -4.15 -11.44 34.97
CA LEU A 178 -4.12 -12.75 34.29
C LEU A 178 -5.03 -13.78 34.99
N ASN A 179 -5.26 -13.62 36.31
CA ASN A 179 -6.10 -14.53 37.10
C ASN A 179 -7.57 -14.11 37.18
N THR A 180 -7.94 -12.92 36.69
CA THR A 180 -9.36 -12.53 36.55
C THR A 180 -9.93 -13.13 35.27
N PRO A 181 -11.00 -13.92 35.31
CA PRO A 181 -11.71 -14.34 34.12
C PRO A 181 -12.17 -13.09 33.36
N ASN A 182 -11.91 -13.06 32.03
CA ASN A 182 -12.21 -11.95 31.14
C ASN A 182 -13.51 -11.23 31.50
N PRO A 183 -13.50 -9.92 31.78
CA PRO A 183 -14.75 -9.18 31.85
C PRO A 183 -15.42 -9.25 30.48
N PRO A 184 -16.76 -9.38 30.43
CA PRO A 184 -17.46 -9.42 29.13
C PRO A 184 -17.13 -8.15 28.36
N VAL A 185 -16.79 -8.31 27.09
CA VAL A 185 -16.61 -7.21 26.14
C VAL A 185 -17.93 -6.46 26.11
N GLN A 186 -17.99 -5.30 26.71
CA GLN A 186 -19.10 -4.38 26.52
C GLN A 186 -18.95 -3.80 25.13
N ASP A 187 -19.73 -4.32 24.19
CA ASP A 187 -20.03 -3.62 22.95
C ASP A 187 -20.74 -2.32 23.33
N GLU A 188 -20.00 -1.21 23.35
CA GLU A 188 -20.60 0.12 23.35
C GLU A 188 -21.35 0.32 22.04
N ALA A 189 -22.58 -0.19 22.00
CA ALA A 189 -23.55 0.25 21.02
C ALA A 189 -23.80 1.75 21.27
N LEU A 190 -23.34 2.57 20.33
CA LEU A 190 -23.72 3.97 20.22
C LEU A 190 -25.23 4.03 20.02
N ILE A 191 -25.97 4.21 21.11
CA ILE A 191 -27.38 4.62 21.05
C ILE A 191 -27.35 6.11 20.72
N VAL A 192 -27.65 6.45 19.47
CA VAL A 192 -28.03 7.79 19.07
C VAL A 192 -29.48 7.95 19.54
N GLU A 193 -29.69 8.64 20.65
CA GLU A 193 -31.01 9.17 21.02
C GLU A 193 -31.24 10.51 20.30
N GLU A 194 -32.46 10.67 19.83
CA GLU A 194 -33.06 11.76 19.01
C GLU A 194 -32.87 13.17 19.57
#